data_9dbe11d934e44b79e1258bdd2de426e0
#
_entry.id   9dbe11d934e44b79e1258bdd2de426e0
#
_cell.length_a   1.000
_cell.length_b   1.000
_cell.length_c   1.000
_cell.angle_alpha   90.00
_cell.angle_beta   90.00
_cell.angle_gamma   90.00
#
_symmetry.space_group_name_H-M   'P 1'
#
loop_
_entity.id
_entity.type
_entity.pdbx_description
1 polymer ?
#
loop_
_entity_poly.entity_id
_entity_poly.type
_entity_poly.pdbx_seq_one_letter_code
_entity_poly.pdbx_strand_id
1 'polypeptide(L)'
;MGFADDIRGVLEIEREGKKRLAAAREEAQRVLDLARDESRRILEEGELSLVRQREKRTEAVQAEIAGEVETLERSFRTESDRLSHLARQNHDAAVRKILAWLWGEN
;
A
#
# COMPACT_ATOMS: atom_id res chain seq x y z
N MET A 1 50.66 1.09 -59.53
CA MET A 1 49.98 0.51 -58.36
C MET A 1 50.44 -0.89 -58.20
N GLY A 2 51.13 -1.16 -57.14
CA GLY A 2 51.66 -2.47 -56.85
C GLY A 2 50.86 -3.26 -55.89
N PHE A 3 51.17 -4.53 -55.77
CA PHE A 3 50.63 -5.46 -54.82
C PHE A 3 50.75 -4.97 -53.36
N ALA A 4 51.84 -4.27 -53.03
CA ALA A 4 52.05 -3.68 -51.71
C ALA A 4 51.00 -2.58 -51.37
N ASP A 5 50.56 -1.82 -52.32
CA ASP A 5 49.51 -0.79 -52.11
C ASP A 5 48.16 -1.44 -51.91
N ASP A 6 47.85 -2.54 -52.58
CA ASP A 6 46.61 -3.31 -52.40
C ASP A 6 46.59 -3.93 -51.01
N ILE A 7 47.70 -4.47 -50.53
CA ILE A 7 47.81 -5.01 -49.17
C ILE A 7 47.61 -3.92 -48.12
N ARG A 8 48.19 -2.74 -48.30
CA ARG A 8 48.01 -1.61 -47.39
C ARG A 8 46.54 -1.20 -47.33
N GLY A 9 45.87 -1.17 -48.50
CA GLY A 9 44.45 -0.84 -48.54
C GLY A 9 43.60 -1.82 -47.76
N VAL A 10 43.87 -3.12 -47.90
CA VAL A 10 43.17 -4.16 -47.14
C VAL A 10 43.44 -4.04 -45.64
N LEU A 11 44.71 -3.80 -45.23
CA LEU A 11 45.06 -3.61 -43.84
C LEU A 11 44.40 -2.38 -43.22
N GLU A 12 44.31 -1.28 -43.97
CA GLU A 12 43.61 -0.10 -43.53
C GLU A 12 42.10 -0.31 -43.32
N ILE A 13 41.45 -1.03 -44.25
CA ILE A 13 40.05 -1.42 -44.14
C ILE A 13 39.83 -2.30 -42.92
N GLU A 14 40.70 -3.29 -42.71
CA GLU A 14 40.65 -4.17 -41.55
C GLU A 14 40.78 -3.42 -40.24
N ARG A 15 41.73 -2.50 -40.15
CA ARG A 15 42.00 -1.64 -39.00
C ARG A 15 40.83 -0.76 -38.71
N GLU A 16 40.28 -0.13 -39.74
CA GLU A 16 39.06 0.72 -39.63
C GLU A 16 37.84 -0.09 -39.17
N GLY A 17 37.67 -1.29 -39.72
CA GLY A 17 36.62 -2.20 -39.30
C GLY A 17 36.71 -2.60 -37.82
N LYS A 18 37.92 -2.88 -37.33
CA LYS A 18 38.19 -3.20 -35.92
C LYS A 18 37.87 -2.00 -35.01
N LYS A 19 38.23 -0.77 -35.41
CA LYS A 19 37.92 0.42 -34.67
C LYS A 19 36.41 0.66 -34.58
N ARG A 20 35.69 0.48 -35.68
CA ARG A 20 34.21 0.62 -35.71
C ARG A 20 33.54 -0.44 -34.86
N LEU A 21 34.03 -1.67 -34.90
CA LEU A 21 33.51 -2.74 -34.06
C LEU A 21 33.71 -2.44 -32.56
N ALA A 22 34.91 -1.99 -32.19
CA ALA A 22 35.23 -1.63 -30.83
C ALA A 22 34.35 -0.47 -30.35
N ALA A 23 34.18 0.56 -31.17
CA ALA A 23 33.31 1.71 -30.86
C ALA A 23 31.83 1.26 -30.71
N ALA A 24 31.36 0.38 -31.57
CA ALA A 24 30.01 -0.18 -31.48
C ALA A 24 29.80 -0.98 -30.21
N ARG A 25 30.80 -1.76 -29.79
CA ARG A 25 30.74 -2.54 -28.53
C ARG A 25 30.72 -1.63 -27.31
N GLU A 26 31.52 -0.58 -27.31
CA GLU A 26 31.54 0.41 -26.24
C GLU A 26 30.18 1.13 -26.14
N GLU A 27 29.62 1.52 -27.28
CA GLU A 27 28.30 2.16 -27.31
C GLU A 27 27.20 1.22 -26.83
N ALA A 28 27.23 -0.04 -27.27
CA ALA A 28 26.29 -1.05 -26.81
C ALA A 28 26.38 -1.27 -25.30
N GLN A 29 27.61 -1.33 -24.76
CA GLN A 29 27.82 -1.49 -23.32
C GLN A 29 27.30 -0.27 -22.55
N ARG A 30 27.54 0.92 -23.07
CA ARG A 30 27.06 2.15 -22.47
C ARG A 30 25.52 2.19 -22.43
N VAL A 31 24.87 1.80 -23.52
CA VAL A 31 23.41 1.72 -23.60
C VAL A 31 22.85 0.71 -22.60
N LEU A 32 23.49 -0.47 -22.50
CA LEU A 32 23.10 -1.51 -21.54
C LEU A 32 23.24 -1.02 -20.09
N ASP A 33 24.34 -0.33 -19.76
CA ASP A 33 24.57 0.19 -18.42
C ASP A 33 23.54 1.26 -18.06
N LEU A 34 23.24 2.16 -18.99
CA LEU A 34 22.19 3.17 -18.80
C LEU A 34 20.81 2.53 -18.62
N ALA A 35 20.50 1.50 -19.41
CA ALA A 35 19.23 0.78 -19.31
C ALA A 35 19.10 0.05 -17.96
N ARG A 36 20.18 -0.55 -17.46
CA ARG A 36 20.21 -1.21 -16.15
C ARG A 36 20.02 -0.20 -15.01
N ASP A 37 20.69 0.94 -15.09
CA ASP A 37 20.56 2.00 -14.09
C ASP A 37 19.13 2.56 -14.07
N GLU A 38 18.56 2.80 -15.24
CA GLU A 38 17.19 3.26 -15.38
C GLU A 38 16.19 2.24 -14.83
N SER A 39 16.39 0.96 -15.15
CA SER A 39 15.56 -0.14 -14.64
C SER A 39 15.62 -0.22 -13.11
N ARG A 40 16.81 -0.11 -12.53
CA ARG A 40 17.00 -0.10 -11.08
C ARG A 40 16.29 1.08 -10.43
N ARG A 41 16.41 2.27 -11.03
CA ARG A 41 15.74 3.48 -10.55
C ARG A 41 14.22 3.32 -10.56
N ILE A 42 13.67 2.79 -11.63
CA ILE A 42 12.23 2.53 -11.77
C ILE A 42 11.75 1.53 -10.69
N LEU A 43 12.50 0.46 -10.47
CA LEU A 43 12.17 -0.54 -9.43
C LEU A 43 12.21 0.07 -8.03
N GLU A 44 13.24 0.84 -7.71
CA GLU A 44 13.37 1.50 -6.41
C GLU A 44 12.25 2.50 -6.16
N GLU A 45 11.93 3.33 -7.15
CA GLU A 45 10.80 4.27 -7.08
C GLU A 45 9.47 3.54 -6.94
N GLY A 46 9.29 2.43 -7.65
CA GLY A 46 8.11 1.59 -7.55
C GLY A 46 7.94 0.98 -6.17
N GLU A 47 9.01 0.48 -5.57
CA GLU A 47 9.00 -0.07 -4.20
C GLU A 47 8.63 1.00 -3.17
N LEU A 48 9.24 2.19 -3.26
CA LEU A 48 8.92 3.32 -2.39
C LEU A 48 7.46 3.75 -2.54
N SER A 49 6.96 3.79 -3.76
CA SER A 49 5.55 4.10 -4.04
C SER A 49 4.61 3.09 -3.40
N LEU A 50 4.92 1.80 -3.49
CA LEU A 50 4.14 0.73 -2.87
C LEU A 50 4.13 0.84 -1.35
N VAL A 51 5.27 1.13 -0.73
CA VAL A 51 5.36 1.33 0.72
C VAL A 51 4.48 2.49 1.16
N ARG A 52 4.53 3.62 0.46
CA ARG A 52 3.70 4.80 0.75
C ARG A 52 2.21 4.49 0.59
N GLN A 53 1.84 3.76 -0.44
CA GLN A 53 0.45 3.35 -0.66
C GLN A 53 -0.05 2.44 0.45
N ARG A 54 0.78 1.49 0.90
CA ARG A 54 0.45 0.61 2.02
C ARG A 54 0.26 1.37 3.32
N GLU A 55 1.15 2.32 3.61
CA GLU A 55 1.04 3.17 4.79
C GLU A 55 -0.25 3.98 4.79
N LYS A 56 -0.58 4.63 3.68
CA LYS A 56 -1.84 5.38 3.53
C LYS A 56 -3.06 4.49 3.71
N ARG A 57 -3.02 3.31 3.11
CA ARG A 57 -4.12 2.34 3.22
C ARG A 57 -4.27 1.83 4.64
N THR A 58 -3.18 1.54 5.31
CA THR A 58 -3.18 1.11 6.70
C THR A 58 -3.76 2.19 7.61
N GLU A 59 -3.33 3.45 7.44
CA GLU A 59 -3.88 4.59 8.18
C GLU A 59 -5.37 4.77 7.94
N ALA A 60 -5.82 4.67 6.68
CA ALA A 60 -7.22 4.77 6.32
C ALA A 60 -8.06 3.66 6.96
N VAL A 61 -7.58 2.42 6.92
CA VAL A 61 -8.25 1.27 7.53
C VAL A 61 -8.30 1.42 9.05
N GLN A 62 -7.22 1.84 9.68
CA GLN A 62 -7.19 2.08 11.13
C GLN A 62 -8.17 3.16 11.55
N ALA A 63 -8.26 4.25 10.79
CA ALA A 63 -9.22 5.32 11.05
C ALA A 63 -10.68 4.84 10.88
N GLU A 64 -10.94 4.03 9.87
CA GLU A 64 -12.25 3.41 9.65
C GLU A 64 -12.64 2.49 10.81
N ILE A 65 -11.72 1.62 11.23
CA ILE A 65 -11.94 0.73 12.36
C ILE A 65 -12.21 1.51 13.65
N ALA A 66 -11.42 2.54 13.92
CA ALA A 66 -11.60 3.40 15.09
C ALA A 66 -12.99 4.07 15.08
N GLY A 67 -13.45 4.53 13.91
CA GLY A 67 -14.79 5.09 13.73
C GLY A 67 -15.90 4.08 13.99
N GLU A 68 -15.75 2.87 13.49
CA GLU A 68 -16.70 1.78 13.71
C GLU A 68 -16.75 1.35 15.18
N VAL A 69 -15.60 1.24 15.83
CA VAL A 69 -15.54 0.92 17.27
C VAL A 69 -16.23 1.99 18.09
N GLU A 70 -16.00 3.26 17.79
CA GLU A 70 -16.67 4.37 18.48
C GLU A 70 -18.17 4.33 18.30
N THR A 71 -18.65 4.04 17.10
CA THR A 71 -20.07 3.88 16.80
C THR A 71 -20.67 2.71 17.57
N LEU A 72 -19.99 1.58 17.63
CA LEU A 72 -20.41 0.41 18.40
C LEU A 72 -20.47 0.71 19.90
N GLU A 73 -19.50 1.39 20.43
CA GLU A 73 -19.47 1.79 21.85
C GLU A 73 -20.63 2.69 22.20
N ARG A 74 -20.94 3.69 21.35
CA ARG A 74 -22.11 4.54 21.53
C ARG A 74 -23.41 3.78 21.48
N SER A 75 -23.56 2.90 20.52
CA SER A 75 -24.71 2.05 20.36
C SER A 75 -24.91 1.15 21.58
N PHE A 76 -23.82 0.57 22.06
CA PHE A 76 -23.83 -0.28 23.26
C PHE A 76 -24.25 0.51 24.50
N ARG A 77 -23.74 1.72 24.71
CA ARG A 77 -24.12 2.59 25.82
C ARG A 77 -25.60 2.95 25.78
N THR A 78 -26.09 3.33 24.60
CA THR A 78 -27.49 3.67 24.41
C THR A 78 -28.38 2.47 24.74
N GLU A 79 -28.05 1.29 24.28
CA GLU A 79 -28.80 0.08 24.55
C GLU A 79 -28.72 -0.34 26.02
N SER A 80 -27.54 -0.21 26.62
CA SER A 80 -27.33 -0.48 28.04
C SER A 80 -28.16 0.46 28.93
N ASP A 81 -28.17 1.76 28.60
CA ASP A 81 -28.98 2.77 29.31
C ASP A 81 -30.46 2.48 29.16
N ARG A 82 -30.91 2.10 27.97
CA ARG A 82 -32.29 1.70 27.71
C ARG A 82 -32.70 0.50 28.56
N LEU A 83 -31.89 -0.51 28.59
CA LEU A 83 -32.14 -1.71 29.41
C LEU A 83 -32.14 -1.42 30.88
N SER A 84 -31.22 -0.57 31.37
CA SER A 84 -31.20 -0.14 32.76
C SER A 84 -32.45 0.63 33.14
N HIS A 85 -32.92 1.51 32.27
CA HIS A 85 -34.15 2.27 32.46
C HIS A 85 -35.38 1.34 32.52
N LEU A 86 -35.49 0.41 31.61
CA LEU A 86 -36.55 -0.59 31.59
C LEU A 86 -36.55 -1.47 32.87
N ALA A 87 -35.37 -1.90 33.30
CA ALA A 87 -35.21 -2.66 34.53
C ALA A 87 -35.69 -1.92 35.75
N ARG A 88 -35.37 -0.62 35.87
CA ARG A 88 -35.87 0.24 36.97
C ARG A 88 -37.39 0.40 36.92
N GLN A 89 -37.94 0.66 35.74
CA GLN A 89 -39.41 0.79 35.59
C GLN A 89 -40.12 -0.52 35.99
N ASN A 90 -39.60 -1.65 35.54
CA ASN A 90 -40.19 -2.96 35.90
C ASN A 90 -40.04 -3.28 37.39
N HIS A 91 -38.92 -2.92 37.99
CA HIS A 91 -38.72 -3.03 39.43
C HIS A 91 -39.73 -2.21 40.21
N ASP A 92 -39.92 -0.95 39.88
CA ASP A 92 -40.87 -0.06 40.53
C ASP A 92 -42.30 -0.54 40.35
N ALA A 93 -42.66 -0.98 39.15
CA ALA A 93 -43.96 -1.57 38.87
C ALA A 93 -44.23 -2.83 39.67
N ALA A 94 -43.21 -3.70 39.78
CA ALA A 94 -43.28 -4.93 40.57
C ALA A 94 -43.44 -4.64 42.06
N VAL A 95 -42.70 -3.68 42.58
CA VAL A 95 -42.79 -3.25 43.98
C VAL A 95 -44.18 -2.69 44.25
N ARG A 96 -44.74 -1.87 43.40
CA ARG A 96 -46.09 -1.32 43.55
C ARG A 96 -47.15 -2.41 43.56
N LYS A 97 -47.04 -3.41 42.69
CA LYS A 97 -47.95 -4.53 42.65
C LYS A 97 -47.89 -5.35 43.95
N ILE A 98 -46.74 -5.61 44.47
CA ILE A 98 -46.51 -6.34 45.71
C ILE A 98 -47.12 -5.58 46.89
N LEU A 99 -46.86 -4.27 46.96
CA LEU A 99 -47.45 -3.41 48.03
C LEU A 99 -48.97 -3.32 47.94
N ALA A 100 -49.51 -3.16 46.73
CA ALA A 100 -50.95 -3.17 46.54
C ALA A 100 -51.60 -4.49 46.98
N TRP A 101 -50.94 -5.60 46.65
CA TRP A 101 -51.40 -6.93 47.07
C TRP A 101 -51.35 -7.13 48.59
N LEU A 102 -50.24 -6.70 49.22
CA LEU A 102 -50.05 -6.75 50.67
C LEU A 102 -51.05 -5.91 51.43
N TRP A 103 -51.40 -4.77 50.88
CA TRP A 103 -52.37 -3.80 51.53
C TRP A 103 -53.82 -4.08 51.18
N GLY A 104 -54.09 -5.15 50.43
CA GLY A 104 -55.45 -5.54 50.03
C GLY A 104 -56.09 -4.63 48.97
N GLU A 105 -55.34 -3.80 48.28
CA GLU A 105 -55.78 -2.99 47.17
C GLU A 105 -55.69 -3.80 45.87
N ASN A 106 -56.77 -3.91 45.17
CA ASN A 106 -56.75 -4.60 43.87
C ASN A 106 -56.86 -3.62 42.73
#